data_afa90b0a4347c9d4108a252d198c953c
#
_entry.id   afa90b0a4347c9d4108a252d198c953c
#
_cell.length_a   1.000
_cell.length_b   1.000
_cell.length_c   1.000
_cell.angle_alpha   90.00
_cell.angle_beta   90.00
_cell.angle_gamma   90.00
#
_symmetry.space_group_name_H-M   'P 1'
#
loop_
_entity.id
_entity.type
_entity.pdbx_description
1 polymer ?
#
loop_
_entity_poly.entity_id
_entity_poly.type
_entity_poly.pdbx_seq_one_letter_code
_entity_poly.pdbx_strand_id
1 'polypeptide(L)'
;VRFYCIWIIGMLLAVSCIGNAEQKKVETSEGVPYVPFSNQSEGLKIIEALNKAYGDNPNVTGDFIGSIRCPYFLEGHYFDGNTLVLQVRGDTLRARKILEDVSGSKAFRIEMMSDSTFSKKQLKDLLDELNRRYKALPRGRLKTNMVGWGSTLHFIEVTFIRNTPEARAEFCRLLMDSPAIRFSGLEEPVRNNATGVSKAHGISLYPEYTVYADTASTVSFILLNGSGQHIICGEHYFITYEGKDGQWYELPINTVAVDIAYSVAPGSSRQFVARLYPKINGNASGHYRFFYDVFGESRENIRMMAEFRLTDNYEKAKRAEKTPIPKMIDGNYVEAPKEDEQTVYQVVEEMPEFPGGMPVLMEFIQKNLRHDKAEKRERVIIQIVVDKKGNATNPVVLQSTNSTLDKEALRIVSLMPKWKPGRLAGKNRNVKFVFPVVFEPSILTRNKF
;
A
#
# COMPACT_ATOMS: atom_id res chain seq x y z
N VAL A 1 -6.43 11.10 17.06
CA VAL A 1 -5.45 10.40 16.22
C VAL A 1 -6.06 10.23 14.85
N ARG A 2 -5.72 11.15 13.95
CA ARG A 2 -6.25 11.15 12.59
C ARG A 2 -5.47 10.14 11.76
N PHE A 3 -6.12 9.06 11.34
CA PHE A 3 -5.63 8.23 10.28
C PHE A 3 -5.82 8.97 8.96
N TYR A 4 -4.74 9.39 8.35
CA TYR A 4 -4.79 9.81 6.96
C TYR A 4 -5.01 8.56 6.13
N CYS A 5 -6.18 8.47 5.51
CA CYS A 5 -6.38 7.56 4.40
C CYS A 5 -5.33 7.91 3.35
N ILE A 6 -4.42 6.99 3.12
CA ILE A 6 -3.58 7.04 1.92
C ILE A 6 -4.55 6.92 0.76
N TRP A 7 -4.79 8.01 0.07
CA TRP A 7 -5.45 8.00 -1.21
C TRP A 7 -4.57 7.23 -2.18
N ILE A 8 -4.82 5.94 -2.31
CA ILE A 8 -4.36 5.20 -3.46
C ILE A 8 -5.30 5.64 -4.58
N ILE A 9 -4.90 6.67 -5.33
CA ILE A 9 -5.43 6.89 -6.66
C ILE A 9 -4.92 5.68 -7.45
N GLY A 10 -5.75 4.65 -7.53
CA GLY A 10 -5.55 3.54 -8.44
C GLY A 10 -5.63 4.09 -9.86
N MET A 11 -4.50 4.43 -10.43
CA MET A 11 -4.37 4.55 -11.87
C MET A 11 -4.48 3.12 -12.41
N LEU A 12 -5.70 2.72 -12.76
CA LEU A 12 -5.98 1.54 -13.56
C LEU A 12 -5.32 1.73 -14.93
N LEU A 13 -4.08 1.32 -15.03
CA LEU A 13 -3.54 0.90 -16.32
C LEU A 13 -4.10 -0.49 -16.61
N ALA A 14 -5.27 -0.50 -17.27
CA ALA A 14 -5.81 -1.68 -17.90
C ALA A 14 -4.85 -2.12 -19.00
N VAL A 15 -3.97 -3.07 -18.69
CA VAL A 15 -3.30 -3.85 -19.72
C VAL A 15 -4.36 -4.85 -20.24
N SER A 16 -4.87 -4.56 -21.42
CA SER A 16 -5.80 -5.40 -22.17
C SER A 16 -5.14 -6.74 -22.50
N CYS A 17 -5.56 -7.81 -21.85
CA CYS A 17 -5.47 -9.14 -22.40
C CYS A 17 -6.62 -9.34 -23.38
N ILE A 18 -6.30 -9.33 -24.68
CA ILE A 18 -7.23 -9.64 -25.76
C ILE A 18 -7.50 -11.14 -25.73
N GLY A 19 -8.66 -11.50 -25.26
CA GLY A 19 -9.31 -12.79 -25.51
C GLY A 19 -10.71 -12.51 -26.03
N ASN A 20 -11.01 -12.93 -27.27
CA ASN A 20 -12.29 -12.77 -27.93
C ASN A 20 -13.45 -13.32 -27.09
N ALA A 21 -14.23 -12.45 -26.53
CA ALA A 21 -15.62 -12.71 -26.14
C ALA A 21 -16.45 -11.51 -26.57
N GLU A 22 -17.61 -11.81 -27.15
CA GLU A 22 -18.54 -10.89 -27.79
C GLU A 22 -18.76 -9.58 -27.07
N GLN A 23 -18.52 -8.49 -27.80
CA GLN A 23 -18.78 -7.13 -27.37
C GLN A 23 -20.28 -6.91 -27.13
N LYS A 24 -20.73 -6.96 -25.88
CA LYS A 24 -21.84 -6.13 -25.47
C LYS A 24 -21.34 -4.70 -25.40
N LYS A 25 -21.85 -3.86 -26.32
CA LYS A 25 -21.67 -2.41 -26.30
C LYS A 25 -22.01 -1.88 -24.91
N VAL A 26 -20.99 -1.60 -24.11
CA VAL A 26 -21.08 -0.62 -23.04
C VAL A 26 -20.85 0.71 -23.76
N GLU A 27 -21.84 1.58 -23.73
CA GLU A 27 -21.68 2.96 -24.19
C GLU A 27 -20.53 3.59 -23.40
N THR A 28 -19.40 3.68 -24.06
CA THR A 28 -18.27 4.50 -23.60
C THR A 28 -18.75 5.94 -23.67
N SER A 29 -18.92 6.58 -22.51
CA SER A 29 -18.94 8.03 -22.44
C SER A 29 -17.72 8.54 -23.19
N GLU A 30 -17.93 9.28 -24.24
CA GLU A 30 -16.90 9.91 -25.08
C GLU A 30 -15.86 10.57 -24.19
N GLY A 31 -14.59 10.35 -24.56
CA GLY A 31 -13.42 10.72 -23.80
C GLY A 31 -13.49 12.14 -23.26
N VAL A 32 -13.56 12.28 -21.96
CA VAL A 32 -13.27 13.53 -21.29
C VAL A 32 -11.78 13.81 -21.52
N PRO A 33 -11.43 14.91 -22.22
CA PRO A 33 -10.01 15.21 -22.46
C PRO A 33 -9.31 15.33 -21.12
N TYR A 34 -8.14 14.70 -20.98
CA TYR A 34 -7.25 14.91 -19.86
C TYR A 34 -6.92 16.40 -19.76
N VAL A 35 -7.50 17.08 -18.79
CA VAL A 35 -7.20 18.48 -18.48
C VAL A 35 -6.16 18.46 -17.36
N PRO A 36 -4.96 19.02 -17.58
CA PRO A 36 -3.92 19.05 -16.55
C PRO A 36 -4.43 19.74 -15.28
N PHE A 37 -4.01 19.24 -14.10
CA PHE A 37 -4.38 19.74 -12.76
C PHE A 37 -4.07 21.24 -12.52
N SER A 38 -3.52 21.94 -13.48
CA SER A 38 -3.10 23.35 -13.38
C SER A 38 -4.24 24.37 -13.25
N ASN A 39 -5.51 23.96 -13.37
CA ASN A 39 -6.64 24.90 -13.43
C ASN A 39 -7.68 24.74 -12.28
N GLN A 40 -7.34 24.04 -11.19
CA GLN A 40 -8.22 23.90 -10.02
C GLN A 40 -8.11 25.08 -9.04
N SER A 41 -7.38 26.15 -9.40
CA SER A 41 -7.05 27.27 -8.51
C SER A 41 -8.29 27.95 -7.91
N GLU A 42 -9.36 28.09 -8.68
CA GLU A 42 -10.61 28.71 -8.20
C GLU A 42 -11.32 27.80 -7.18
N GLY A 43 -11.44 26.51 -7.45
CA GLY A 43 -12.01 25.54 -6.53
C GLY A 43 -11.22 25.43 -5.23
N LEU A 44 -9.89 25.51 -5.29
CA LEU A 44 -9.04 25.49 -4.10
C LEU A 44 -9.23 26.73 -3.24
N LYS A 45 -9.42 27.93 -3.83
CA LYS A 45 -9.76 29.16 -3.10
C LYS A 45 -11.11 29.04 -2.39
N ILE A 46 -12.09 28.43 -3.06
CA ILE A 46 -13.40 28.17 -2.44
C ILE A 46 -13.25 27.23 -1.24
N ILE A 47 -12.49 26.13 -1.38
CA ILE A 47 -12.20 25.19 -0.28
C ILE A 47 -11.50 25.92 0.88
N GLU A 48 -10.55 26.78 0.59
CA GLU A 48 -9.84 27.58 1.59
C GLU A 48 -10.81 28.51 2.36
N ALA A 49 -11.71 29.21 1.65
CA ALA A 49 -12.72 30.08 2.26
C ALA A 49 -13.69 29.27 3.14
N LEU A 50 -14.16 28.11 2.65
CA LEU A 50 -15.04 27.23 3.42
C LEU A 50 -14.32 26.64 4.65
N ASN A 51 -13.03 26.30 4.51
CA ASN A 51 -12.23 25.82 5.63
C ASN A 51 -12.02 26.89 6.69
N LYS A 52 -11.80 28.14 6.29
CA LYS A 52 -11.69 29.28 7.20
C LYS A 52 -13.01 29.54 7.95
N ALA A 53 -14.14 29.40 7.27
CA ALA A 53 -15.47 29.60 7.86
C ALA A 53 -15.91 28.44 8.75
N TYR A 54 -15.69 27.21 8.32
CA TYR A 54 -16.28 26.01 8.91
C TYR A 54 -15.29 25.01 9.49
N GLY A 55 -14.02 25.09 9.17
CA GLY A 55 -12.99 24.16 9.66
C GLY A 55 -12.67 24.37 11.14
N ASP A 56 -12.34 23.31 11.86
CA ASP A 56 -11.88 23.37 13.25
C ASP A 56 -10.47 23.96 13.34
N ASN A 57 -9.68 23.77 12.30
CA ASN A 57 -8.35 24.34 12.14
C ASN A 57 -8.29 25.09 10.79
N PRO A 58 -8.29 26.43 10.77
CA PRO A 58 -8.26 27.22 9.54
C PRO A 58 -6.99 27.00 8.70
N ASN A 59 -5.99 26.34 9.26
CA ASN A 59 -4.69 26.12 8.66
C ASN A 59 -4.55 24.74 7.98
N VAL A 60 -5.61 23.90 8.07
CA VAL A 60 -5.65 22.59 7.41
C VAL A 60 -6.63 22.65 6.25
N THR A 61 -6.12 22.66 5.03
CA THR A 61 -6.93 22.76 3.81
C THR A 61 -7.79 21.51 3.62
N GLY A 62 -9.11 21.71 3.47
CA GLY A 62 -10.05 20.65 3.04
C GLY A 62 -10.66 19.78 4.13
N ASP A 63 -10.49 20.10 5.42
CA ASP A 63 -11.02 19.30 6.53
C ASP A 63 -12.20 19.98 7.28
N PHE A 64 -12.97 20.81 6.60
CA PHE A 64 -14.18 21.39 7.21
C PHE A 64 -15.36 20.41 7.28
N ILE A 65 -15.35 19.37 6.45
CA ILE A 65 -16.39 18.32 6.50
C ILE A 65 -16.19 17.49 7.78
N GLY A 66 -17.23 17.49 8.63
CA GLY A 66 -17.20 16.82 9.93
C GLY A 66 -16.77 17.70 11.10
N SER A 67 -16.44 18.98 10.85
CA SER A 67 -16.33 19.99 11.89
C SER A 67 -17.70 20.28 12.50
N ILE A 68 -17.74 20.64 13.79
CA ILE A 68 -18.97 21.06 14.47
C ILE A 68 -19.55 22.35 13.85
N ARG A 69 -18.71 23.18 13.21
CA ARG A 69 -19.11 24.40 12.52
C ARG A 69 -19.60 24.19 11.10
N CYS A 70 -19.39 22.97 10.55
CA CYS A 70 -19.84 22.65 9.21
C CYS A 70 -21.36 22.63 9.15
N PRO A 71 -22.00 23.37 8.21
CA PRO A 71 -23.45 23.35 8.07
C PRO A 71 -23.97 21.93 7.87
N TYR A 72 -25.09 21.61 8.50
CA TYR A 72 -25.69 20.26 8.46
C TYR A 72 -26.06 19.79 7.05
N PHE A 73 -26.29 20.73 6.13
CA PHE A 73 -26.62 20.42 4.74
C PHE A 73 -25.41 20.12 3.86
N LEU A 74 -24.17 20.48 4.30
CA LEU A 74 -22.94 20.29 3.52
C LEU A 74 -22.29 18.94 3.88
N GLU A 75 -22.40 17.99 2.97
CA GLU A 75 -22.11 16.58 3.22
C GLU A 75 -20.75 16.13 2.68
N GLY A 76 -20.20 16.87 1.71
CA GLY A 76 -18.92 16.52 1.10
C GLY A 76 -18.50 17.47 -0.01
N HIS A 77 -17.31 17.23 -0.53
CA HIS A 77 -16.81 17.91 -1.73
C HIS A 77 -15.81 17.01 -2.47
N TYR A 78 -15.71 17.23 -3.78
CA TYR A 78 -14.68 16.61 -4.64
C TYR A 78 -14.47 17.46 -5.90
N PHE A 79 -13.44 17.14 -6.68
CA PHE A 79 -13.24 17.73 -7.98
C PHE A 79 -13.70 16.77 -9.08
N ASP A 80 -14.54 17.28 -10.00
CA ASP A 80 -14.89 16.64 -11.26
C ASP A 80 -14.14 17.40 -12.37
N GLY A 81 -12.99 16.84 -12.77
CA GLY A 81 -12.03 17.57 -13.57
C GLY A 81 -11.51 18.81 -12.84
N ASN A 82 -11.81 20.00 -13.41
CA ASN A 82 -11.45 21.28 -12.79
C ASN A 82 -12.56 21.93 -11.98
N THR A 83 -13.76 21.33 -11.99
CA THR A 83 -14.93 21.89 -11.31
C THR A 83 -15.03 21.35 -9.90
N LEU A 84 -15.05 22.24 -8.92
CA LEU A 84 -15.38 21.88 -7.55
C LEU A 84 -16.86 21.51 -7.47
N VAL A 85 -17.14 20.31 -6.94
CA VAL A 85 -18.49 19.84 -6.65
C VAL A 85 -18.70 19.83 -5.14
N LEU A 86 -19.75 20.50 -4.69
CA LEU A 86 -20.17 20.54 -3.28
C LEU A 86 -21.40 19.65 -3.14
N GLN A 87 -21.30 18.61 -2.30
CA GLN A 87 -22.39 17.67 -2.04
C GLN A 87 -23.29 18.22 -0.94
N VAL A 88 -24.57 18.36 -1.28
CA VAL A 88 -25.55 19.01 -0.44
C VAL A 88 -26.77 18.12 -0.23
N ARG A 89 -27.30 18.07 0.97
CA ARG A 89 -28.55 17.39 1.30
C ARG A 89 -29.63 18.42 1.63
N GLY A 90 -30.83 18.24 1.06
CA GLY A 90 -31.96 19.12 1.29
C GLY A 90 -32.07 20.26 0.27
N ASP A 91 -32.38 21.47 0.72
CA ASP A 91 -32.63 22.63 -0.14
C ASP A 91 -31.35 23.16 -0.81
N THR A 92 -31.16 22.77 -2.06
CA THR A 92 -29.97 23.13 -2.87
C THR A 92 -29.89 24.61 -3.21
N LEU A 93 -31.05 25.31 -3.33
CA LEU A 93 -31.08 26.74 -3.65
C LEU A 93 -30.61 27.57 -2.45
N ARG A 94 -31.11 27.23 -1.27
CA ARG A 94 -30.68 27.85 -0.01
C ARG A 94 -29.21 27.56 0.28
N ALA A 95 -28.79 26.30 0.10
CA ALA A 95 -27.40 25.90 0.28
C ALA A 95 -26.47 26.65 -0.66
N ARG A 96 -26.82 26.78 -1.94
CA ARG A 96 -26.05 27.51 -2.93
C ARG A 96 -25.82 28.95 -2.49
N LYS A 97 -26.87 29.66 -2.07
CA LYS A 97 -26.77 31.04 -1.63
C LYS A 97 -25.78 31.19 -0.45
N ILE A 98 -25.92 30.33 0.55
CA ILE A 98 -25.03 30.35 1.72
C ILE A 98 -23.58 30.08 1.31
N LEU A 99 -23.33 29.09 0.44
CA LEU A 99 -21.99 28.72 0.00
C LEU A 99 -21.35 29.80 -0.89
N GLU A 100 -22.14 30.47 -1.74
CA GLU A 100 -21.70 31.62 -2.54
C GLU A 100 -21.33 32.82 -1.63
N ASP A 101 -22.15 33.12 -0.63
CA ASP A 101 -21.89 34.22 0.31
C ASP A 101 -20.62 33.96 1.13
N VAL A 102 -20.38 32.72 1.57
CA VAL A 102 -19.21 32.37 2.38
C VAL A 102 -17.94 32.27 1.57
N SER A 103 -18.01 31.71 0.36
CA SER A 103 -16.85 31.51 -0.49
C SER A 103 -16.47 32.75 -1.30
N GLY A 104 -17.43 33.68 -1.49
CA GLY A 104 -17.27 34.82 -2.39
C GLY A 104 -17.23 34.44 -3.87
N SER A 105 -17.59 33.20 -4.23
CA SER A 105 -17.48 32.68 -5.59
C SER A 105 -18.72 31.89 -5.98
N LYS A 106 -19.03 31.87 -7.27
CA LYS A 106 -20.07 31.04 -7.90
C LYS A 106 -19.49 29.85 -8.69
N ALA A 107 -18.17 29.70 -8.70
CA ALA A 107 -17.44 28.76 -9.55
C ALA A 107 -17.40 27.33 -8.98
N PHE A 108 -18.57 26.83 -8.55
CA PHE A 108 -18.74 25.45 -8.10
C PHE A 108 -20.09 24.88 -8.56
N ARG A 109 -20.15 23.56 -8.64
CA ARG A 109 -21.37 22.81 -8.89
C ARG A 109 -21.93 22.25 -7.57
N ILE A 110 -23.24 22.23 -7.44
CA ILE A 110 -23.92 21.52 -6.35
C ILE A 110 -24.39 20.16 -6.88
N GLU A 111 -24.11 19.13 -6.11
CA GLU A 111 -24.68 17.79 -6.26
C GLU A 111 -25.61 17.53 -5.09
N MET A 112 -26.90 17.27 -5.43
CA MET A 112 -27.87 16.91 -4.40
C MET A 112 -27.68 15.44 -4.01
N MET A 113 -27.43 15.18 -2.73
CA MET A 113 -27.33 13.85 -2.17
C MET A 113 -28.70 13.24 -1.95
N SER A 114 -28.93 12.03 -2.46
CA SER A 114 -30.12 11.26 -2.12
C SER A 114 -30.04 10.68 -0.71
N ASP A 115 -31.18 10.37 -0.09
CA ASP A 115 -31.22 9.78 1.25
C ASP A 115 -30.62 8.37 1.31
N SER A 116 -30.52 7.70 0.17
CA SER A 116 -29.87 6.39 0.03
C SER A 116 -28.35 6.45 -0.14
N THR A 117 -27.76 7.63 -0.30
CA THR A 117 -26.33 7.81 -0.55
C THR A 117 -25.64 8.26 0.74
N PHE A 118 -24.57 7.57 1.10
CA PHE A 118 -23.75 7.96 2.26
C PHE A 118 -22.93 9.21 1.95
N SER A 119 -23.00 10.19 2.85
CA SER A 119 -22.20 11.39 2.75
C SER A 119 -20.76 11.14 3.23
N LYS A 120 -19.84 12.03 2.83
CA LYS A 120 -18.46 12.01 3.31
C LYS A 120 -18.38 12.04 4.84
N LYS A 121 -19.28 12.80 5.51
CA LYS A 121 -19.37 12.86 6.97
C LYS A 121 -19.75 11.51 7.56
N GLN A 122 -20.83 10.89 7.06
CA GLN A 122 -21.29 9.58 7.51
C GLN A 122 -20.22 8.50 7.30
N LEU A 123 -19.55 8.52 6.12
CA LEU A 123 -18.47 7.58 5.83
C LEU A 123 -17.27 7.78 6.75
N LYS A 124 -16.96 9.02 7.11
CA LYS A 124 -15.89 9.32 8.08
C LYS A 124 -16.21 8.75 9.46
N ASP A 125 -17.42 8.98 9.97
CA ASP A 125 -17.85 8.47 11.28
C ASP A 125 -17.81 6.94 11.31
N LEU A 126 -18.30 6.28 10.25
CA LEU A 126 -18.22 4.83 10.10
C LEU A 126 -16.76 4.33 10.01
N LEU A 127 -15.90 5.06 9.31
CA LEU A 127 -14.49 4.71 9.19
C LEU A 127 -13.74 4.83 10.52
N ASP A 128 -14.04 5.86 11.30
CA ASP A 128 -13.46 6.06 12.63
C ASP A 128 -13.91 4.94 13.58
N GLU A 129 -15.16 4.53 13.52
CA GLU A 129 -15.70 3.40 14.29
C GLU A 129 -15.07 2.06 13.84
N LEU A 130 -14.94 1.83 12.53
CA LEU A 130 -14.28 0.66 11.98
C LEU A 130 -12.81 0.57 12.47
N ASN A 131 -12.10 1.68 12.42
CA ASN A 131 -10.73 1.80 12.92
C ASN A 131 -10.65 1.45 14.41
N ARG A 132 -11.59 1.94 15.21
CA ARG A 132 -11.66 1.67 16.65
C ARG A 132 -11.87 0.18 16.92
N ARG A 133 -12.83 -0.44 16.24
CA ARG A 133 -13.13 -1.88 16.40
C ARG A 133 -12.00 -2.76 15.90
N TYR A 134 -11.41 -2.43 14.75
CA TYR A 134 -10.25 -3.17 14.23
C TYR A 134 -9.05 -3.16 15.18
N LYS A 135 -8.79 -2.04 15.85
CA LYS A 135 -7.72 -1.96 16.86
C LYS A 135 -7.96 -2.94 18.01
N ALA A 136 -9.21 -3.03 18.47
CA ALA A 136 -9.60 -3.95 19.55
C ALA A 136 -9.66 -5.42 19.10
N LEU A 137 -9.70 -5.69 17.79
CA LEU A 137 -9.78 -7.04 17.27
C LEU A 137 -8.50 -7.82 17.60
N PRO A 138 -8.61 -9.03 18.22
CA PRO A 138 -7.45 -9.86 18.47
C PRO A 138 -6.78 -10.33 17.16
N ARG A 139 -5.52 -10.73 17.24
CA ARG A 139 -4.84 -11.36 16.11
C ARG A 139 -5.59 -12.63 15.72
N GLY A 140 -5.93 -12.78 14.45
CA GLY A 140 -6.72 -13.90 13.95
C GLY A 140 -6.78 -13.95 12.43
N ARG A 141 -7.58 -14.91 11.92
CA ARG A 141 -7.75 -15.13 10.48
C ARG A 141 -8.29 -13.87 9.80
N LEU A 142 -9.35 -13.26 10.33
CA LEU A 142 -9.93 -12.04 9.75
C LEU A 142 -8.88 -10.93 9.62
N LYS A 143 -8.15 -10.64 10.72
CA LYS A 143 -7.13 -9.59 10.74
C LYS A 143 -5.99 -9.85 9.75
N THR A 144 -5.64 -11.12 9.52
CA THR A 144 -4.63 -11.52 8.52
C THR A 144 -5.16 -11.38 7.10
N ASN A 145 -6.47 -11.62 6.89
CA ASN A 145 -7.12 -11.57 5.59
C ASN A 145 -7.41 -10.14 5.12
N MET A 146 -7.55 -9.19 6.03
CA MET A 146 -7.78 -7.78 5.71
C MET A 146 -6.47 -7.13 5.23
N VAL A 147 -6.48 -6.61 4.00
CA VAL A 147 -5.36 -5.87 3.39
C VAL A 147 -5.42 -4.40 3.76
N GLY A 148 -6.61 -3.83 3.68
CA GLY A 148 -6.84 -2.44 3.96
C GLY A 148 -8.31 -2.05 3.80
N TRP A 149 -8.61 -0.81 4.16
CA TRP A 149 -9.92 -0.21 3.95
C TRP A 149 -9.80 1.31 3.85
N GLY A 150 -10.76 1.92 3.14
CA GLY A 150 -10.80 3.36 2.97
C GLY A 150 -12.15 3.81 2.45
N SER A 151 -12.45 5.10 2.62
CA SER A 151 -13.65 5.69 2.04
C SER A 151 -13.42 6.10 0.60
N THR A 152 -14.36 5.75 -0.26
CA THR A 152 -14.57 6.34 -1.58
C THR A 152 -15.51 7.55 -1.46
N LEU A 153 -16.10 7.99 -2.58
CA LEU A 153 -17.10 9.06 -2.56
C LEU A 153 -18.40 8.65 -1.84
N HIS A 154 -18.77 7.35 -1.91
CA HIS A 154 -20.12 6.90 -1.52
C HIS A 154 -20.15 5.65 -0.64
N PHE A 155 -19.00 5.00 -0.41
CA PHE A 155 -18.91 3.79 0.39
C PHE A 155 -17.50 3.61 0.99
N ILE A 156 -17.40 2.70 1.94
CA ILE A 156 -16.13 2.22 2.47
C ILE A 156 -15.78 0.93 1.75
N GLU A 157 -14.64 0.91 1.09
CA GLU A 157 -14.11 -0.30 0.50
C GLU A 157 -13.22 -1.03 1.50
N VAL A 158 -13.48 -2.31 1.70
CA VAL A 158 -12.67 -3.22 2.52
C VAL A 158 -12.08 -4.28 1.62
N THR A 159 -10.76 -4.31 1.53
CA THR A 159 -10.03 -5.25 0.68
C THR A 159 -9.53 -6.44 1.47
N PHE A 160 -9.87 -7.64 1.01
CA PHE A 160 -9.39 -8.90 1.53
C PHE A 160 -8.33 -9.54 0.62
N ILE A 161 -7.45 -10.35 1.20
CA ILE A 161 -6.62 -11.28 0.43
C ILE A 161 -7.54 -12.26 -0.30
N ARG A 162 -8.49 -12.86 0.44
CA ARG A 162 -9.50 -13.77 -0.11
C ARG A 162 -10.88 -13.33 0.35
N ASN A 163 -11.68 -12.86 -0.61
CA ASN A 163 -13.00 -12.27 -0.39
C ASN A 163 -14.10 -13.34 -0.49
N THR A 164 -14.17 -14.25 0.49
CA THR A 164 -15.22 -15.29 0.52
C THR A 164 -16.46 -14.83 1.27
N PRO A 165 -17.64 -15.46 1.03
CA PRO A 165 -18.85 -15.18 1.82
C PRO A 165 -18.62 -15.31 3.33
N GLU A 166 -17.83 -16.30 3.76
CA GLU A 166 -17.52 -16.54 5.17
C GLU A 166 -16.65 -15.40 5.76
N ALA A 167 -15.67 -14.90 4.97
CA ALA A 167 -14.84 -13.78 5.40
C ALA A 167 -15.66 -12.49 5.57
N ARG A 168 -16.59 -12.23 4.64
CA ARG A 168 -17.53 -11.10 4.72
C ARG A 168 -18.46 -11.24 5.94
N ALA A 169 -19.04 -12.42 6.15
CA ALA A 169 -19.89 -12.68 7.31
C ALA A 169 -19.13 -12.53 8.64
N GLU A 170 -17.88 -12.99 8.71
CA GLU A 170 -17.01 -12.81 9.86
C GLU A 170 -16.71 -11.33 10.13
N PHE A 171 -16.43 -10.55 9.07
CA PHE A 171 -16.25 -9.10 9.18
C PHE A 171 -17.51 -8.41 9.71
N CYS A 172 -18.68 -8.67 9.12
CA CYS A 172 -19.95 -8.09 9.56
C CYS A 172 -20.23 -8.40 11.03
N ARG A 173 -20.00 -9.62 11.46
CA ARG A 173 -20.21 -10.05 12.84
C ARG A 173 -19.24 -9.42 13.84
N LEU A 174 -17.96 -9.28 13.48
CA LEU A 174 -16.90 -8.86 14.42
C LEU A 174 -16.58 -7.37 14.38
N LEU A 175 -16.77 -6.75 13.25
CA LEU A 175 -16.38 -5.36 13.03
C LEU A 175 -17.58 -4.47 12.74
N MET A 176 -18.25 -4.63 11.59
CA MET A 176 -19.31 -3.71 11.22
C MET A 176 -20.21 -4.33 10.14
N ASP A 177 -21.50 -4.34 10.40
CA ASP A 177 -22.52 -4.63 9.40
C ASP A 177 -23.17 -3.31 8.98
N SER A 178 -22.85 -2.84 7.78
CA SER A 178 -23.34 -1.56 7.26
C SER A 178 -23.48 -1.62 5.75
N PRO A 179 -24.59 -1.11 5.20
CA PRO A 179 -24.79 -1.00 3.75
C PRO A 179 -23.78 -0.05 3.06
N ALA A 180 -23.04 0.74 3.85
CA ALA A 180 -21.97 1.58 3.32
C ALA A 180 -20.69 0.78 2.99
N ILE A 181 -20.59 -0.49 3.37
CA ILE A 181 -19.39 -1.30 3.14
C ILE A 181 -19.50 -2.06 1.83
N ARG A 182 -18.44 -2.05 1.08
CA ARG A 182 -18.19 -2.89 -0.10
C ARG A 182 -16.93 -3.69 0.14
N PHE A 183 -16.96 -4.93 -0.35
CA PHE A 183 -15.82 -5.82 -0.22
C PHE A 183 -15.16 -6.04 -1.58
N SER A 184 -13.82 -6.04 -1.60
CA SER A 184 -13.01 -6.37 -2.76
C SER A 184 -11.96 -7.43 -2.40
N GLY A 185 -11.31 -7.97 -3.42
CA GLY A 185 -10.37 -9.08 -3.32
C GLY A 185 -10.82 -10.28 -4.14
N LEU A 186 -9.97 -11.29 -4.26
CA LEU A 186 -10.29 -12.49 -5.05
C LEU A 186 -11.36 -13.34 -4.36
N GLU A 187 -12.52 -13.49 -4.98
CA GLU A 187 -13.64 -14.29 -4.45
C GLU A 187 -13.46 -15.77 -4.76
N GLU A 188 -13.08 -16.09 -5.98
CA GLU A 188 -12.90 -17.44 -6.50
C GLU A 188 -11.53 -17.60 -7.16
N PRO A 189 -11.08 -18.84 -7.42
CA PRO A 189 -9.86 -19.05 -8.18
C PRO A 189 -9.94 -18.38 -9.56
N VAL A 190 -9.04 -17.47 -9.83
CA VAL A 190 -8.93 -16.76 -11.11
C VAL A 190 -7.88 -17.48 -11.96
N ARG A 191 -8.24 -17.93 -13.16
CA ARG A 191 -7.26 -18.50 -14.09
C ARG A 191 -6.26 -17.43 -14.50
N ASN A 192 -4.97 -17.78 -14.40
CA ASN A 192 -3.88 -16.92 -14.81
C ASN A 192 -2.81 -17.73 -15.54
N ASN A 193 -2.85 -17.68 -16.85
CA ASN A 193 -1.89 -18.37 -17.74
C ASN A 193 -0.68 -17.49 -18.08
N ALA A 194 -0.29 -16.59 -17.19
CA ALA A 194 0.90 -15.78 -17.39
C ALA A 194 2.11 -16.67 -17.69
N THR A 195 2.94 -16.20 -18.60
CA THR A 195 4.22 -16.80 -18.95
C THR A 195 5.35 -15.86 -18.55
N GLY A 196 6.50 -16.43 -18.27
CA GLY A 196 7.71 -15.72 -17.93
C GLY A 196 8.92 -16.58 -18.20
N VAL A 197 10.09 -16.04 -17.99
CA VAL A 197 11.36 -16.74 -18.21
C VAL A 197 12.18 -16.74 -16.91
N SER A 198 12.85 -17.86 -16.64
CA SER A 198 13.76 -17.90 -15.48
C SER A 198 15.12 -17.27 -15.76
N LYS A 199 15.45 -17.09 -17.06
CA LYS A 199 16.69 -16.45 -17.50
C LYS A 199 16.47 -15.67 -18.81
N ALA A 200 16.91 -14.42 -18.84
CA ALA A 200 16.91 -13.57 -20.03
C ALA A 200 18.00 -12.49 -19.90
N HIS A 201 18.70 -12.18 -20.99
CA HIS A 201 19.68 -11.10 -21.08
C HIS A 201 20.73 -11.06 -19.94
N GLY A 202 21.15 -12.24 -19.44
CA GLY A 202 22.06 -12.34 -18.31
C GLY A 202 21.38 -12.19 -16.93
N ILE A 203 20.08 -11.91 -16.87
CA ILE A 203 19.30 -11.85 -15.65
C ILE A 203 18.72 -13.22 -15.36
N SER A 204 18.75 -13.66 -14.10
CA SER A 204 18.19 -14.96 -13.68
C SER A 204 17.39 -14.81 -12.40
N LEU A 205 16.26 -15.53 -12.30
CA LEU A 205 15.41 -15.58 -11.13
C LEU A 205 15.17 -17.04 -10.74
N TYR A 206 15.38 -17.38 -9.48
CA TYR A 206 15.11 -18.73 -8.96
C TYR A 206 14.72 -18.69 -7.48
N PRO A 207 13.98 -19.71 -6.98
CA PRO A 207 13.69 -19.81 -5.55
C PRO A 207 14.97 -20.21 -4.80
N GLU A 208 15.05 -19.85 -3.52
CA GLU A 208 16.17 -20.26 -2.66
C GLU A 208 16.22 -21.79 -2.52
N TYR A 209 15.06 -22.43 -2.39
CA TYR A 209 14.91 -23.89 -2.39
C TYR A 209 13.89 -24.34 -3.43
N THR A 210 14.01 -25.53 -3.95
CA THR A 210 13.06 -26.09 -4.93
C THR A 210 11.75 -26.54 -4.31
N VAL A 211 11.75 -26.88 -3.02
CA VAL A 211 10.61 -27.42 -2.28
C VAL A 211 10.50 -26.77 -0.91
N TYR A 212 9.29 -26.39 -0.54
CA TYR A 212 8.93 -25.82 0.77
C TYR A 212 7.77 -26.60 1.38
N ALA A 213 7.59 -26.51 2.69
CA ALA A 213 6.40 -27.09 3.32
C ALA A 213 5.14 -26.32 2.84
N ASP A 214 4.00 -26.98 2.71
CA ASP A 214 2.72 -26.36 2.37
C ASP A 214 2.24 -25.36 3.45
N THR A 215 2.72 -25.52 4.69
CA THR A 215 2.52 -24.59 5.81
C THR A 215 3.47 -23.39 5.80
N ALA A 216 4.41 -23.32 4.83
CA ALA A 216 5.35 -22.21 4.74
C ALA A 216 4.60 -20.88 4.58
N SER A 217 4.91 -19.92 5.41
CA SER A 217 4.32 -18.57 5.32
C SER A 217 5.00 -17.73 4.23
N THR A 218 6.24 -18.06 3.90
CA THR A 218 7.08 -17.30 2.97
C THR A 218 7.93 -18.22 2.11
N VAL A 219 8.28 -17.72 0.91
CA VAL A 219 9.25 -18.33 -0.01
C VAL A 219 10.23 -17.24 -0.43
N SER A 220 11.53 -17.55 -0.38
CA SER A 220 12.58 -16.64 -0.81
C SER A 220 12.95 -16.87 -2.27
N PHE A 221 13.14 -15.78 -3.01
CA PHE A 221 13.60 -15.78 -4.40
C PHE A 221 14.84 -14.91 -4.56
N ILE A 222 15.70 -15.27 -5.47
CA ILE A 222 16.96 -14.62 -5.75
C ILE A 222 16.97 -14.18 -7.21
N LEU A 223 17.06 -12.87 -7.41
CA LEU A 223 17.29 -12.23 -8.71
C LEU A 223 18.78 -11.97 -8.85
N LEU A 224 19.40 -12.50 -9.90
CA LEU A 224 20.77 -12.23 -10.27
C LEU A 224 20.80 -11.30 -11.46
N ASN A 225 21.59 -10.28 -11.39
CA ASN A 225 21.91 -9.43 -12.52
C ASN A 225 23.31 -9.75 -13.05
N GLY A 226 23.43 -10.74 -13.91
CA GLY A 226 24.63 -11.02 -14.68
C GLY A 226 24.69 -10.24 -16.01
N SER A 227 23.82 -9.28 -16.24
CA SER A 227 23.89 -8.36 -17.37
C SER A 227 24.98 -7.31 -17.16
N GLY A 228 25.40 -6.66 -18.24
CA GLY A 228 26.34 -5.53 -18.17
C GLY A 228 25.72 -4.20 -17.75
N GLN A 229 24.43 -4.15 -17.39
CA GLN A 229 23.67 -2.93 -17.17
C GLN A 229 22.94 -2.97 -15.82
N HIS A 230 22.58 -1.81 -15.28
CA HIS A 230 21.67 -1.73 -14.14
C HIS A 230 20.28 -2.17 -14.55
N ILE A 231 19.61 -2.92 -13.66
CA ILE A 231 18.21 -3.28 -13.82
C ILE A 231 17.38 -2.65 -12.70
N ILE A 232 16.15 -2.30 -13.02
CA ILE A 232 15.18 -1.69 -12.09
C ILE A 232 14.07 -2.70 -11.81
N CYS A 233 13.64 -2.78 -10.57
CA CYS A 233 12.55 -3.64 -10.15
C CYS A 233 11.78 -3.01 -8.99
N GLY A 234 10.49 -3.33 -8.84
CA GLY A 234 9.61 -2.83 -7.79
C GLY A 234 9.44 -3.80 -6.62
N GLU A 235 8.30 -3.72 -5.97
CA GLU A 235 7.88 -4.69 -4.93
C GLU A 235 6.69 -5.55 -5.40
N HIS A 236 6.13 -5.26 -6.58
CA HIS A 236 5.00 -5.99 -7.11
C HIS A 236 5.43 -7.36 -7.63
N TYR A 237 4.73 -8.38 -7.18
CA TYR A 237 4.84 -9.75 -7.68
C TYR A 237 3.47 -10.41 -7.63
N PHE A 238 3.32 -11.51 -8.35
CA PHE A 238 2.18 -12.39 -8.18
C PHE A 238 2.64 -13.85 -8.23
N ILE A 239 1.78 -14.73 -7.71
CA ILE A 239 2.06 -16.16 -7.63
C ILE A 239 0.90 -16.88 -8.29
N THR A 240 1.19 -17.92 -9.04
CA THR A 240 0.18 -18.87 -9.53
C THR A 240 0.45 -20.25 -9.00
N TYR A 241 -0.60 -21.05 -8.91
CA TYR A 241 -0.52 -22.47 -8.54
C TYR A 241 -1.23 -23.34 -9.59
N GLU A 242 -0.72 -24.56 -9.76
CA GLU A 242 -1.33 -25.55 -10.64
C GLU A 242 -2.52 -26.21 -9.94
N GLY A 243 -3.71 -26.08 -10.50
CA GLY A 243 -4.92 -26.73 -10.01
C GLY A 243 -4.94 -28.23 -10.34
N LYS A 244 -5.87 -28.95 -9.73
CA LYS A 244 -6.07 -30.39 -10.00
C LYS A 244 -6.47 -30.71 -11.44
N ASP A 245 -6.97 -29.73 -12.14
CA ASP A 245 -7.35 -29.78 -13.56
C ASP A 245 -6.18 -29.44 -14.51
N GLY A 246 -4.97 -29.24 -13.97
CA GLY A 246 -3.79 -28.86 -14.72
C GLY A 246 -3.78 -27.42 -15.22
N GLN A 247 -4.74 -26.58 -14.77
CA GLN A 247 -4.79 -25.17 -15.12
C GLN A 247 -4.08 -24.34 -14.04
N TRP A 248 -3.61 -23.17 -14.43
CA TRP A 248 -2.93 -22.25 -13.52
C TRP A 248 -3.92 -21.20 -12.97
N TYR A 249 -3.85 -21.01 -11.67
CA TYR A 249 -4.71 -20.08 -10.93
C TYR A 249 -3.87 -19.11 -10.13
N GLU A 250 -4.36 -17.89 -9.99
CA GLU A 250 -3.73 -16.88 -9.16
C GLU A 250 -3.85 -17.25 -7.67
N LEU A 251 -2.75 -17.20 -6.96
CA LEU A 251 -2.75 -17.36 -5.50
C LEU A 251 -3.13 -16.02 -4.86
N PRO A 252 -4.22 -15.97 -4.08
CA PRO A 252 -4.59 -14.74 -3.38
C PRO A 252 -3.50 -14.32 -2.41
N ILE A 253 -2.95 -13.13 -2.61
CA ILE A 253 -1.92 -12.53 -1.76
C ILE A 253 -2.22 -11.04 -1.54
N ASN A 254 -1.56 -10.42 -0.58
CA ASN A 254 -1.59 -8.98 -0.45
C ASN A 254 -0.78 -8.35 -1.59
N THR A 255 -1.47 -7.70 -2.52
CA THR A 255 -0.86 -7.00 -3.67
C THR A 255 -0.60 -5.52 -3.40
N VAL A 256 -0.96 -5.01 -2.22
CA VAL A 256 -0.64 -3.63 -1.84
C VAL A 256 0.85 -3.54 -1.57
N ALA A 257 1.55 -2.92 -2.49
CA ALA A 257 2.98 -2.65 -2.40
C ALA A 257 3.22 -1.14 -2.36
N VAL A 258 4.33 -0.75 -1.77
CA VAL A 258 4.78 0.63 -1.84
C VAL A 258 5.41 0.82 -3.22
N ASP A 259 5.10 1.93 -3.89
CA ASP A 259 5.67 2.24 -5.20
C ASP A 259 7.14 2.69 -5.05
N ILE A 260 8.01 1.71 -4.85
CA ILE A 260 9.45 1.88 -4.70
C ILE A 260 10.14 1.13 -5.83
N ALA A 261 11.05 1.83 -6.52
CA ALA A 261 11.93 1.25 -7.50
C ALA A 261 13.31 0.98 -6.87
N TYR A 262 13.84 -0.21 -7.15
CA TYR A 262 15.17 -0.64 -6.72
C TYR A 262 16.06 -0.82 -7.93
N SER A 263 17.29 -0.33 -7.85
CA SER A 263 18.33 -0.60 -8.85
C SER A 263 19.21 -1.76 -8.37
N VAL A 264 19.43 -2.74 -9.26
CA VAL A 264 20.34 -3.86 -9.03
C VAL A 264 21.50 -3.74 -10.01
N ALA A 265 22.69 -3.50 -9.47
CA ALA A 265 23.90 -3.29 -10.28
C ALA A 265 24.33 -4.57 -11.03
N PRO A 266 25.13 -4.44 -12.12
CA PRO A 266 25.77 -5.57 -12.78
C PRO A 266 26.56 -6.45 -11.80
N GLY A 267 26.48 -7.75 -11.95
CA GLY A 267 27.15 -8.72 -11.06
C GLY A 267 26.54 -8.85 -9.66
N SER A 268 25.47 -8.09 -9.36
CA SER A 268 24.82 -8.10 -8.05
C SER A 268 23.57 -8.98 -8.01
N SER A 269 23.15 -9.32 -6.81
CA SER A 269 21.91 -10.07 -6.57
C SER A 269 20.97 -9.33 -5.64
N ARG A 270 19.67 -9.62 -5.76
CA ARG A 270 18.63 -9.17 -4.84
C ARG A 270 17.77 -10.34 -4.40
N GLN A 271 17.56 -10.45 -3.10
CA GLN A 271 16.66 -11.43 -2.51
C GLN A 271 15.27 -10.81 -2.28
N PHE A 272 14.23 -11.57 -2.61
CA PHE A 272 12.84 -11.26 -2.35
C PHE A 272 12.23 -12.32 -1.45
N VAL A 273 11.26 -11.92 -0.64
CA VAL A 273 10.49 -12.84 0.19
C VAL A 273 9.01 -12.66 -0.16
N ALA A 274 8.44 -13.67 -0.80
CA ALA A 274 7.03 -13.71 -1.11
C ALA A 274 6.23 -14.36 0.02
N ARG A 275 5.07 -13.81 0.34
CA ARG A 275 4.14 -14.33 1.37
C ARG A 275 3.08 -15.21 0.72
N LEU A 276 2.83 -16.38 1.29
CA LEU A 276 1.89 -17.37 0.75
C LEU A 276 0.55 -17.42 1.49
N TYR A 277 0.46 -16.85 2.68
CA TYR A 277 -0.76 -16.83 3.51
C TYR A 277 -1.45 -18.19 3.69
N PRO A 278 -0.76 -19.26 4.17
CA PRO A 278 -1.31 -20.61 4.24
C PRO A 278 -2.57 -20.71 5.09
N LYS A 279 -2.71 -19.91 6.15
CA LYS A 279 -3.92 -19.85 6.98
C LYS A 279 -5.14 -19.26 6.28
N ILE A 280 -4.92 -18.48 5.22
CA ILE A 280 -5.99 -17.88 4.40
C ILE A 280 -6.29 -18.76 3.20
N ASN A 281 -5.25 -19.18 2.48
CA ASN A 281 -5.36 -19.90 1.22
C ASN A 281 -5.55 -21.42 1.38
N GLY A 282 -5.05 -22.00 2.49
CA GLY A 282 -5.00 -23.44 2.62
C GLY A 282 -4.13 -24.05 1.51
N ASN A 283 -2.91 -23.53 1.36
CA ASN A 283 -2.02 -23.89 0.25
C ASN A 283 -1.91 -25.40 0.08
N ALA A 284 -2.20 -25.89 -1.12
CA ALA A 284 -2.10 -27.30 -1.45
C ALA A 284 -0.66 -27.70 -1.80
N SER A 285 -0.28 -28.94 -1.53
CA SER A 285 0.93 -29.53 -2.12
C SER A 285 0.82 -29.51 -3.63
N GLY A 286 1.85 -29.04 -4.34
CA GLY A 286 1.82 -28.93 -5.79
C GLY A 286 2.85 -27.98 -6.37
N HIS A 287 2.65 -27.59 -7.61
CA HIS A 287 3.49 -26.67 -8.35
C HIS A 287 3.01 -25.22 -8.21
N TYR A 288 3.97 -24.32 -8.08
CA TYR A 288 3.75 -22.89 -7.97
C TYR A 288 4.72 -22.13 -8.87
N ARG A 289 4.31 -20.96 -9.37
CA ARG A 289 5.11 -20.02 -10.13
C ARG A 289 5.09 -18.66 -9.50
N PHE A 290 6.26 -18.09 -9.30
CA PHE A 290 6.44 -16.72 -8.85
C PHE A 290 6.80 -15.86 -10.06
N PHE A 291 6.12 -14.75 -10.25
CA PHE A 291 6.34 -13.81 -11.34
C PHE A 291 6.79 -12.48 -10.82
N TYR A 292 7.77 -11.90 -11.49
CA TYR A 292 8.37 -10.65 -11.11
C TYR A 292 8.82 -9.86 -12.34
N ASP A 293 8.39 -8.59 -12.43
CA ASP A 293 8.72 -7.73 -13.56
C ASP A 293 10.01 -6.95 -13.28
N VAL A 294 10.93 -6.99 -14.23
CA VAL A 294 12.23 -6.32 -14.20
C VAL A 294 12.37 -5.44 -15.42
N PHE A 295 12.92 -4.26 -15.25
CA PHE A 295 13.10 -3.27 -16.30
C PHE A 295 14.59 -3.05 -16.55
N GLY A 296 15.02 -3.16 -17.81
CA GLY A 296 16.35 -2.75 -18.25
C GLY A 296 16.46 -1.22 -18.41
N GLU A 297 17.63 -0.74 -18.79
CA GLU A 297 17.86 0.71 -19.07
C GLU A 297 16.97 1.24 -20.19
N SER A 298 16.65 0.43 -21.18
CA SER A 298 15.69 0.75 -22.27
C SER A 298 14.24 0.83 -21.81
N ARG A 299 13.95 0.61 -20.51
CA ARG A 299 12.60 0.46 -19.94
C ARG A 299 11.79 -0.68 -20.54
N GLU A 300 12.43 -1.62 -21.20
CA GLU A 300 11.81 -2.87 -21.62
C GLU A 300 11.45 -3.71 -20.39
N ASN A 301 10.19 -4.16 -20.35
CA ASN A 301 9.71 -5.03 -19.26
C ASN A 301 10.08 -6.49 -19.57
N ILE A 302 10.84 -7.10 -18.69
CA ILE A 302 11.18 -8.52 -18.72
C ILE A 302 10.41 -9.21 -17.60
N ARG A 303 9.44 -10.04 -17.95
CA ARG A 303 8.72 -10.84 -16.97
C ARG A 303 9.52 -12.07 -16.60
N MET A 304 10.13 -12.03 -15.43
CA MET A 304 10.85 -13.15 -14.85
C MET A 304 9.87 -14.12 -14.17
N MET A 305 10.19 -15.40 -14.19
CA MET A 305 9.40 -16.46 -13.55
C MET A 305 10.33 -17.47 -12.87
N ALA A 306 9.96 -17.87 -11.65
CA ALA A 306 10.63 -18.95 -10.92
C ALA A 306 9.62 -19.99 -10.46
N GLU A 307 9.89 -21.27 -10.70
CA GLU A 307 9.04 -22.37 -10.27
C GLU A 307 9.52 -22.93 -8.92
N PHE A 308 8.57 -23.28 -8.06
CA PHE A 308 8.82 -23.95 -6.78
C PHE A 308 7.70 -24.93 -6.46
N ARG A 309 7.90 -25.77 -5.46
CA ARG A 309 6.89 -26.75 -5.01
C ARG A 309 6.57 -26.55 -3.54
N LEU A 310 5.31 -26.75 -3.21
CA LEU A 310 4.89 -26.99 -1.83
C LEU A 310 4.63 -28.48 -1.63
N THR A 311 4.87 -28.94 -0.41
CA THR A 311 4.68 -30.36 -0.04
C THR A 311 4.19 -30.48 1.40
N ASP A 312 3.31 -31.44 1.66
CA ASP A 312 2.90 -31.90 2.98
C ASP A 312 3.96 -32.80 3.64
N ASN A 313 4.93 -33.27 2.87
CA ASN A 313 6.06 -34.05 3.38
C ASN A 313 7.13 -33.12 3.98
N TYR A 314 7.03 -32.91 5.30
CA TYR A 314 7.93 -32.03 6.05
C TYR A 314 9.41 -32.44 5.91
N GLU A 315 9.73 -33.73 5.92
CA GLU A 315 11.11 -34.21 5.79
C GLU A 315 11.69 -33.90 4.40
N LYS A 316 10.87 -33.92 3.36
CA LYS A 316 11.28 -33.53 2.01
C LYS A 316 11.60 -32.04 1.94
N ALA A 317 10.75 -31.19 2.53
CA ALA A 317 10.99 -29.74 2.62
C ALA A 317 12.29 -29.44 3.41
N LYS A 318 12.45 -30.06 4.56
CA LYS A 318 13.65 -29.90 5.41
C LYS A 318 14.94 -30.35 4.75
N ARG A 319 14.89 -31.38 3.89
CA ARG A 319 16.05 -31.79 3.06
C ARG A 319 16.39 -30.72 2.01
N ALA A 320 15.37 -30.14 1.37
CA ALA A 320 15.59 -29.10 0.37
C ALA A 320 16.24 -27.84 0.98
N GLU A 321 15.90 -27.48 2.22
CA GLU A 321 16.54 -26.35 2.95
C GLU A 321 18.05 -26.54 3.14
N LYS A 322 18.54 -27.79 3.16
CA LYS A 322 19.96 -28.09 3.28
C LYS A 322 20.72 -27.96 1.96
N THR A 323 20.01 -27.89 0.85
CA THR A 323 20.58 -27.81 -0.50
C THR A 323 19.99 -26.60 -1.23
N PRO A 324 20.39 -25.37 -0.85
CA PRO A 324 19.94 -24.19 -1.57
C PRO A 324 20.41 -24.24 -3.02
N ILE A 325 19.62 -23.66 -3.93
CA ILE A 325 20.00 -23.59 -5.34
C ILE A 325 21.28 -22.75 -5.44
N PRO A 326 22.36 -23.31 -6.00
CA PRO A 326 23.61 -22.56 -6.12
C PRO A 326 23.43 -21.38 -7.07
N LYS A 327 23.98 -20.22 -6.68
CA LYS A 327 24.03 -19.02 -7.51
C LYS A 327 25.12 -19.17 -8.54
N MET A 328 24.78 -18.98 -9.81
CA MET A 328 25.79 -18.88 -10.87
C MET A 328 25.89 -17.42 -11.32
N ILE A 329 27.07 -16.82 -11.19
CA ILE A 329 27.44 -15.53 -11.77
C ILE A 329 28.60 -15.81 -12.73
N ASP A 330 28.45 -15.43 -14.00
CA ASP A 330 29.48 -15.60 -15.05
C ASP A 330 30.04 -17.02 -15.19
N GLY A 331 29.19 -18.04 -15.04
CA GLY A 331 29.62 -19.45 -15.13
C GLY A 331 30.30 -20.00 -13.88
N ASN A 332 30.54 -19.18 -12.86
CA ASN A 332 31.11 -19.60 -11.59
C ASN A 332 30.02 -19.76 -10.52
N TYR A 333 30.10 -20.84 -9.75
CA TYR A 333 29.27 -21.01 -8.56
C TYR A 333 29.71 -20.01 -7.50
N VAL A 334 28.79 -19.15 -7.07
CA VAL A 334 28.96 -18.36 -5.87
C VAL A 334 28.28 -19.13 -4.74
N GLU A 335 29.01 -19.48 -3.70
CA GLU A 335 28.40 -20.07 -2.49
C GLU A 335 27.26 -19.16 -2.04
N ALA A 336 26.11 -19.78 -1.68
CA ALA A 336 25.04 -19.03 -1.01
C ALA A 336 25.70 -18.30 0.16
N PRO A 337 25.47 -16.99 0.34
CA PRO A 337 26.06 -16.29 1.47
C PRO A 337 25.73 -17.10 2.72
N LYS A 338 26.76 -17.57 3.44
CA LYS A 338 26.54 -18.08 4.79
C LYS A 338 25.74 -17.02 5.48
N GLU A 339 24.70 -17.40 6.21
CA GLU A 339 23.86 -16.50 7.00
C GLU A 339 24.80 -15.68 7.91
N ASP A 340 25.26 -14.55 7.40
CA ASP A 340 26.13 -13.66 8.17
C ASP A 340 25.24 -13.02 9.25
N GLU A 341 25.80 -12.81 10.43
CA GLU A 341 25.16 -12.06 11.49
C GLU A 341 24.68 -10.66 11.05
N GLN A 342 25.23 -10.15 9.96
CA GLN A 342 24.94 -8.86 9.37
C GLN A 342 23.86 -8.90 8.26
N THR A 343 23.37 -10.07 7.87
CA THR A 343 22.33 -10.16 6.82
C THR A 343 21.11 -9.33 7.18
N VAL A 344 20.74 -8.40 6.29
CA VAL A 344 19.57 -7.52 6.45
C VAL A 344 18.46 -7.97 5.52
N TYR A 345 17.34 -8.36 6.10
CA TYR A 345 16.15 -8.83 5.39
C TYR A 345 15.23 -7.65 5.03
N GLN A 346 14.51 -7.75 3.92
CA GLN A 346 13.50 -6.75 3.54
C GLN A 346 12.12 -7.12 4.05
N VAL A 347 11.79 -8.41 4.01
CA VAL A 347 10.52 -8.96 4.49
C VAL A 347 10.81 -10.20 5.30
N VAL A 348 10.13 -10.34 6.43
CA VAL A 348 10.22 -11.48 7.35
C VAL A 348 8.81 -11.89 7.78
N GLU A 349 8.68 -13.05 8.43
CA GLU A 349 7.38 -13.58 8.89
C GLU A 349 6.67 -12.62 9.85
N GLU A 350 7.41 -12.08 10.82
CA GLU A 350 6.95 -11.00 11.68
C GLU A 350 7.80 -9.77 11.40
N MET A 351 7.22 -8.75 10.75
CA MET A 351 7.91 -7.49 10.49
C MET A 351 8.22 -6.76 11.81
N PRO A 352 9.29 -5.94 11.85
CA PRO A 352 9.54 -5.08 13.00
C PRO A 352 8.34 -4.22 13.33
N GLU A 353 8.10 -4.01 14.62
CA GLU A 353 6.96 -3.22 15.09
C GLU A 353 7.44 -2.16 16.08
N PHE A 354 7.06 -0.91 15.82
CA PHE A 354 7.26 0.18 16.78
C PHE A 354 6.41 -0.07 18.04
N PRO A 355 6.87 0.24 19.26
CA PRO A 355 6.07 0.10 20.46
C PRO A 355 4.71 0.79 20.32
N GLY A 356 3.63 0.01 20.33
CA GLY A 356 2.26 0.49 20.08
C GLY A 356 1.85 0.56 18.60
N GLY A 357 2.70 0.08 17.66
CA GLY A 357 2.40 -0.04 16.25
C GLY A 357 2.53 1.25 15.44
N MET A 358 2.12 1.20 14.17
CA MET A 358 2.23 2.33 13.23
C MET A 358 1.55 3.62 13.69
N PRO A 359 0.36 3.58 14.32
CA PRO A 359 -0.27 4.81 14.80
C PRO A 359 0.59 5.57 15.82
N VAL A 360 1.19 4.80 16.76
CA VAL A 360 2.04 5.39 17.80
C VAL A 360 3.37 5.88 17.21
N LEU A 361 3.89 5.20 16.18
CA LEU A 361 5.03 5.70 15.41
C LEU A 361 4.72 7.06 14.78
N MET A 362 3.57 7.20 14.12
CA MET A 362 3.19 8.47 13.50
C MET A 362 3.00 9.59 14.53
N GLU A 363 2.39 9.28 15.67
CA GLU A 363 2.27 10.22 16.78
C GLU A 363 3.65 10.61 17.35
N PHE A 364 4.52 9.63 17.55
CA PHE A 364 5.91 9.87 18.00
C PHE A 364 6.64 10.81 17.05
N ILE A 365 6.55 10.56 15.74
CA ILE A 365 7.15 11.41 14.71
C ILE A 365 6.62 12.83 14.84
N GLN A 366 5.29 13.03 14.84
CA GLN A 366 4.68 14.36 14.90
C GLN A 366 5.02 15.10 16.19
N LYS A 367 5.07 14.42 17.33
CA LYS A 367 5.42 15.00 18.62
C LYS A 367 6.88 15.48 18.70
N ASN A 368 7.78 14.79 18.02
CA ASN A 368 9.21 15.11 18.06
C ASN A 368 9.68 15.95 16.86
N LEU A 369 8.79 16.22 15.89
CA LEU A 369 9.10 16.97 14.69
C LEU A 369 9.23 18.47 15.00
N ARG A 370 10.27 19.10 14.47
CA ARG A 370 10.46 20.54 14.51
C ARG A 370 9.88 21.12 13.23
N HIS A 371 8.68 21.73 13.35
CA HIS A 371 7.90 22.22 12.21
C HIS A 371 8.40 23.52 11.57
N ASP A 372 9.36 24.19 12.21
CA ASP A 372 9.92 25.49 11.79
C ASP A 372 10.74 25.44 10.49
N LYS A 373 10.89 24.26 9.89
CA LYS A 373 11.76 24.02 8.74
C LYS A 373 11.05 23.78 7.41
N ALA A 374 9.72 23.67 7.41
CA ALA A 374 8.96 23.42 6.20
C ALA A 374 8.15 24.66 5.78
N GLU A 375 8.35 25.13 4.54
CA GLU A 375 7.59 26.23 3.95
C GLU A 375 6.25 25.76 3.37
N LYS A 376 6.18 24.51 2.99
CA LYS A 376 4.99 23.83 2.47
C LYS A 376 4.95 22.40 2.99
N ARG A 377 3.82 21.72 2.78
CA ARG A 377 3.72 20.29 3.11
C ARG A 377 4.71 19.48 2.29
N GLU A 378 5.63 18.81 2.96
CA GLU A 378 6.66 17.98 2.34
C GLU A 378 6.72 16.60 3.01
N ARG A 379 7.26 15.63 2.29
CA ARG A 379 7.39 14.25 2.76
C ARG A 379 8.81 13.76 2.51
N VAL A 380 9.44 13.24 3.54
CA VAL A 380 10.73 12.54 3.46
C VAL A 380 10.48 11.05 3.70
N ILE A 381 10.94 10.19 2.80
CA ILE A 381 10.88 8.74 2.97
C ILE A 381 12.19 8.26 3.57
N ILE A 382 12.11 7.64 4.75
CA ILE A 382 13.25 7.10 5.48
C ILE A 382 13.21 5.58 5.46
N GLN A 383 14.33 4.96 5.17
CA GLN A 383 14.60 3.56 5.43
C GLN A 383 15.51 3.45 6.66
N ILE A 384 15.18 2.54 7.56
CA ILE A 384 16.02 2.12 8.68
C ILE A 384 16.26 0.63 8.61
N VAL A 385 17.23 0.14 9.36
CA VAL A 385 17.36 -1.27 9.70
C VAL A 385 17.01 -1.42 11.18
N VAL A 386 15.99 -2.19 11.48
CA VAL A 386 15.72 -2.62 12.85
C VAL A 386 16.56 -3.86 13.11
N ASP A 387 17.53 -3.75 13.98
CA ASP A 387 18.46 -4.83 14.31
C ASP A 387 17.82 -5.94 15.16
N LYS A 388 18.54 -7.04 15.36
CA LYS A 388 18.09 -8.18 16.18
C LYS A 388 17.74 -7.81 17.63
N LYS A 389 18.23 -6.66 18.12
CA LYS A 389 18.02 -6.13 19.47
C LYS A 389 16.90 -5.08 19.52
N GLY A 390 16.32 -4.75 18.35
CA GLY A 390 15.25 -3.77 18.20
C GLY A 390 15.73 -2.32 18.04
N ASN A 391 17.01 -2.06 17.84
CA ASN A 391 17.48 -0.70 17.62
C ASN A 391 17.24 -0.28 16.17
N ALA A 392 16.80 0.97 15.96
CA ALA A 392 16.73 1.59 14.64
C ALA A 392 18.13 2.07 14.22
N THR A 393 18.71 1.42 13.24
CA THR A 393 20.08 1.64 12.76
C THR A 393 20.12 1.96 11.29
N ASN A 394 21.26 2.43 10.78
CA ASN A 394 21.52 2.69 9.37
C ASN A 394 20.39 3.46 8.66
N PRO A 395 19.99 4.65 9.16
CA PRO A 395 18.95 5.44 8.52
C PRO A 395 19.45 5.98 7.17
N VAL A 396 18.60 5.83 6.14
CA VAL A 396 18.86 6.32 4.78
C VAL A 396 17.63 7.08 4.30
N VAL A 397 17.83 8.26 3.74
CA VAL A 397 16.78 8.99 3.03
C VAL A 397 16.65 8.40 1.64
N LEU A 398 15.49 7.82 1.34
CA LEU A 398 15.19 7.23 0.02
C LEU A 398 14.63 8.27 -0.95
N GLN A 399 13.82 9.20 -0.43
CA GLN A 399 13.19 10.24 -1.23
C GLN A 399 13.02 11.49 -0.38
N SER A 400 13.43 12.63 -0.94
CA SER A 400 13.25 13.96 -0.37
C SER A 400 13.38 15.04 -1.44
N THR A 401 12.85 16.21 -1.13
CA THR A 401 12.98 17.43 -1.93
C THR A 401 13.79 18.52 -1.23
N ASN A 402 14.17 18.30 0.05
CA ASN A 402 14.79 19.33 0.89
C ASN A 402 15.79 18.73 1.88
N SER A 403 17.08 19.00 1.68
CA SER A 403 18.18 18.49 2.53
C SER A 403 18.14 18.95 3.99
N THR A 404 17.45 20.06 4.29
CA THR A 404 17.24 20.52 5.67
C THR A 404 16.26 19.63 6.40
N LEU A 405 15.19 19.20 5.70
CA LEU A 405 14.19 18.27 6.23
C LEU A 405 14.77 16.85 6.40
N ASP A 406 15.74 16.47 5.56
CA ASP A 406 16.44 15.18 5.70
C ASP A 406 17.15 15.07 7.03
N LYS A 407 17.88 16.12 7.42
CA LYS A 407 18.59 16.17 8.70
C LYS A 407 17.64 16.03 9.88
N GLU A 408 16.49 16.68 9.81
CA GLU A 408 15.46 16.59 10.86
C GLU A 408 14.83 15.20 10.90
N ALA A 409 14.51 14.62 9.75
CA ALA A 409 13.96 13.26 9.66
C ALA A 409 14.96 12.21 10.21
N LEU A 410 16.26 12.34 9.90
CA LEU A 410 17.30 11.49 10.46
C LEU A 410 17.47 11.70 11.99
N ARG A 411 17.34 12.93 12.48
CA ARG A 411 17.35 13.22 13.92
C ARG A 411 16.21 12.49 14.64
N ILE A 412 15.00 12.45 14.07
CA ILE A 412 13.87 11.73 14.68
C ILE A 412 14.16 10.24 14.81
N VAL A 413 14.83 9.64 13.83
CA VAL A 413 15.24 8.22 13.93
C VAL A 413 16.13 7.99 15.15
N SER A 414 17.06 8.90 15.43
CA SER A 414 17.97 8.76 16.60
C SER A 414 17.27 8.85 17.95
N LEU A 415 16.04 9.38 18.00
CA LEU A 415 15.22 9.46 19.21
C LEU A 415 14.30 8.25 19.41
N MET A 416 14.25 7.33 18.45
CA MET A 416 13.31 6.21 18.50
C MET A 416 13.62 5.27 19.66
N PRO A 417 12.61 4.79 20.38
CA PRO A 417 12.77 3.73 21.36
C PRO A 417 13.10 2.40 20.68
N LYS A 418 13.40 1.38 21.46
CA LYS A 418 13.58 0.02 20.93
C LYS A 418 12.29 -0.51 20.33
N TRP A 419 12.39 -1.06 19.13
CA TRP A 419 11.32 -1.73 18.40
C TRP A 419 11.23 -3.20 18.82
N LYS A 420 10.09 -3.82 18.58
CA LYS A 420 10.00 -5.26 18.52
C LYS A 420 10.77 -5.71 17.26
N PRO A 421 11.82 -6.56 17.37
CA PRO A 421 12.59 -7.00 16.20
C PRO A 421 11.73 -7.82 15.24
N GLY A 422 12.06 -7.77 13.96
CA GLY A 422 11.50 -8.69 12.99
C GLY A 422 11.97 -10.12 13.22
N ARG A 423 11.12 -11.11 12.90
CA ARG A 423 11.43 -12.53 13.10
C ARG A 423 11.24 -13.33 11.82
N LEU A 424 12.17 -14.24 11.58
CA LEU A 424 12.13 -15.23 10.50
C LEU A 424 12.59 -16.56 11.06
N ALA A 425 11.82 -17.62 10.82
CA ALA A 425 12.06 -18.97 11.37
C ALA A 425 12.29 -18.96 12.91
N GLY A 426 11.47 -18.18 13.63
CA GLY A 426 11.54 -18.06 15.08
C GLY A 426 12.72 -17.29 15.64
N LYS A 427 13.64 -16.77 14.82
CA LYS A 427 14.83 -16.01 15.23
C LYS A 427 14.68 -14.53 14.90
N ASN A 428 15.18 -13.66 15.79
CA ASN A 428 15.25 -12.23 15.50
C ASN A 428 16.24 -11.97 14.34
N ARG A 429 15.87 -11.05 13.43
CA ARG A 429 16.65 -10.70 12.24
C ARG A 429 16.84 -9.19 12.14
N ASN A 430 17.88 -8.78 11.42
CA ASN A 430 18.02 -7.40 10.99
C ASN A 430 17.07 -7.18 9.81
N VAL A 431 16.15 -6.23 9.90
CA VAL A 431 15.10 -6.05 8.90
C VAL A 431 15.01 -4.59 8.48
N LYS A 432 14.95 -4.34 7.18
CA LYS A 432 14.65 -3.01 6.63
C LYS A 432 13.22 -2.62 6.93
N PHE A 433 13.04 -1.38 7.32
CA PHE A 433 11.72 -0.79 7.53
C PHE A 433 11.67 0.60 6.91
N VAL A 434 10.61 0.89 6.16
CA VAL A 434 10.44 2.15 5.43
C VAL A 434 9.19 2.86 5.95
N PHE A 435 9.30 4.16 6.21
CA PHE A 435 8.18 4.98 6.66
C PHE A 435 8.33 6.43 6.20
N PRO A 436 7.20 7.15 6.02
CA PRO A 436 7.22 8.57 5.69
C PRO A 436 7.33 9.43 6.95
N VAL A 437 8.11 10.51 6.86
CA VAL A 437 8.08 11.66 7.77
C VAL A 437 7.41 12.80 7.04
N VAL A 438 6.24 13.23 7.50
CA VAL A 438 5.45 14.31 6.89
C VAL A 438 5.67 15.59 7.67
N PHE A 439 6.14 16.61 6.97
CA PHE A 439 6.31 17.97 7.48
C PHE A 439 5.13 18.83 7.04
N GLU A 440 4.47 19.44 8.00
CA GLU A 440 3.45 20.45 7.74
C GLU A 440 4.09 21.84 7.86
N PRO A 441 3.67 22.83 7.06
CA PRO A 441 4.22 24.17 7.17
C PRO A 441 3.94 24.74 8.56
N SER A 442 4.98 25.30 9.19
CA SER A 442 4.77 26.07 10.42
C SER A 442 4.11 27.40 10.06
N ILE A 443 2.90 27.55 10.53
CA ILE A 443 2.26 28.84 10.51
C ILE A 443 2.91 29.65 11.62
N LEU A 444 3.77 30.56 11.19
CA LEU A 444 4.27 31.60 12.06
C LEU A 444 3.08 32.24 12.76
N THR A 445 2.96 32.00 14.05
CA THR A 445 2.24 32.87 14.96
C THR A 445 2.86 34.27 14.85
N ARG A 446 2.50 35.01 13.80
CA ARG A 446 2.61 36.45 13.76
C ARG A 446 1.42 36.99 14.54
N ASN A 447 1.54 37.05 15.86
CA ASN A 447 0.83 37.99 16.67
C ASN A 447 1.54 38.11 18.00
N LYS A 448 2.53 39.01 18.03
CA LYS A 448 2.83 39.88 19.15
C LYS A 448 3.38 41.14 18.53
N PHE A 449 2.47 42.11 18.30
CA PHE A 449 2.59 43.52 18.72
C PHE A 449 1.29 44.19 18.33
#